data_932c9ec91d2a2460a7ca03fe9e9e8084
#
_entry.id   932c9ec91d2a2460a7ca03fe9e9e8084
#
_cell.length_a   1.000
_cell.length_b   1.000
_cell.length_c   1.000
_cell.angle_alpha   90.00
_cell.angle_beta   90.00
_cell.angle_gamma   90.00
#
_symmetry.space_group_name_H-M   'P 1'
#
loop_
_entity.id
_entity.type
_entity.pdbx_description
1 polymer ?
#
loop_
_entity_poly.entity_id
_entity_poly.type
_entity_poly.pdbx_seq_one_letter_code
_entity_poly.pdbx_strand_id
1 'polypeptide(L)'
;MGEHMTMTQEPKIYNFMGIRKIAIALSVLAVLASIVSLAVNGLKLGLDFTGGTQIEVGFDKPADLNIIRSVLADEGLESPVAVLFGSDSDVLIRTQGSMQDGAVLRIDDELAKLGENVSVKAVEKAPGDKEGYAQQLIISNVNPQRLQQAEIFTNSQYGNILFEASDADTAVIIQRTLDNIYTQNLLSRLSSESNSAAELRRSEFVGPQIGEELRDQGGLAVICALLGVMLYVAVRFQWKFSVGAVVGLIHDVIIVLGIFSLFQLDFDLTVLAAVLAVIGYSINDTIVVFDRVRDNFRIMRKSSGEEIINYSLTQTLERTILTSLTTLLTLFMLYLFGGELIGGFALALIIGIVVGTYSTVYIATGMLMSLHISKEDLMPPVKEGEGAEFEQTP
;
A
#
# COMPACT_ATOMS: atom_id res chain seq x y z
N MET A 1 46.03 21.34 44.80
CA MET A 1 44.67 21.37 44.27
C MET A 1 44.66 20.42 43.08
N GLY A 2 44.23 19.17 43.35
CA GLY A 2 44.32 18.09 42.37
C GLY A 2 43.20 18.18 41.36
N GLU A 3 43.53 18.27 40.08
CA GLU A 3 42.63 18.04 39.00
C GLU A 3 42.24 16.56 38.98
N HIS A 4 40.97 16.29 39.28
CA HIS A 4 40.35 15.01 39.01
C HIS A 4 40.24 14.86 37.47
N MET A 5 41.22 14.18 36.87
CA MET A 5 41.05 13.58 35.55
C MET A 5 39.90 12.59 35.67
N THR A 6 38.75 12.97 35.17
CA THR A 6 37.66 12.04 34.88
C THR A 6 38.18 11.03 33.88
N MET A 7 38.41 9.82 34.33
CA MET A 7 38.66 8.68 33.46
C MET A 7 37.43 8.54 32.54
N THR A 8 37.54 8.96 31.29
CA THR A 8 36.59 8.63 30.26
C THR A 8 36.68 7.11 30.08
N GLN A 9 35.69 6.38 30.59
CA GLN A 9 35.56 4.95 30.30
C GLN A 9 35.55 4.80 28.77
N GLU A 10 36.48 3.98 28.26
CA GLU A 10 36.44 3.62 26.83
C GLU A 10 35.05 3.08 26.50
N PRO A 11 34.42 3.56 25.45
CA PRO A 11 33.06 3.12 25.08
C PRO A 11 33.07 1.61 24.85
N LYS A 12 32.16 0.89 25.52
CA LYS A 12 32.02 -0.56 25.37
C LYS A 12 31.68 -0.89 23.94
N ILE A 13 32.60 -1.51 23.22
CA ILE A 13 32.36 -1.94 21.82
C ILE A 13 31.53 -3.21 21.81
N TYR A 14 30.41 -3.19 21.11
CA TYR A 14 29.54 -4.35 20.93
C TYR A 14 29.97 -5.17 19.72
N ASN A 15 30.02 -6.50 19.88
CA ASN A 15 30.40 -7.42 18.79
C ASN A 15 29.18 -7.85 17.97
N PHE A 16 28.68 -6.96 17.09
CA PHE A 16 27.56 -7.26 16.19
C PHE A 16 27.94 -8.30 15.13
N MET A 17 29.14 -8.20 14.58
CA MET A 17 29.59 -9.08 13.49
C MET A 17 29.84 -10.53 13.93
N GLY A 18 30.01 -10.77 15.24
CA GLY A 18 30.16 -12.13 15.77
C GLY A 18 28.97 -13.04 15.51
N ILE A 19 27.74 -12.47 15.49
CA ILE A 19 26.50 -13.22 15.24
C ILE A 19 26.00 -13.07 13.81
N ARG A 20 26.75 -12.39 12.91
CA ARG A 20 26.31 -12.07 11.54
C ARG A 20 25.86 -13.29 10.72
N LYS A 21 26.54 -14.45 10.88
CA LYS A 21 26.19 -15.65 10.14
C LYS A 21 24.79 -16.17 10.49
N ILE A 22 24.43 -16.11 11.78
CA ILE A 22 23.08 -16.50 12.25
C ILE A 22 22.06 -15.49 11.76
N ALA A 23 22.37 -14.19 11.89
CA ALA A 23 21.49 -13.12 11.43
C ALA A 23 21.22 -13.24 9.90
N ILE A 24 22.26 -13.40 9.09
CA ILE A 24 22.12 -13.59 7.62
C ILE A 24 21.30 -14.86 7.32
N ALA A 25 21.54 -15.97 8.02
CA ALA A 25 20.76 -17.20 7.82
C ALA A 25 19.27 -17.01 8.12
N LEU A 26 18.93 -16.31 9.21
CA LEU A 26 17.54 -15.94 9.54
C LEU A 26 16.92 -15.03 8.48
N SER A 27 17.67 -14.04 7.99
CA SER A 27 17.23 -13.14 6.92
C SER A 27 16.96 -13.90 5.62
N VAL A 28 17.86 -14.79 5.21
CA VAL A 28 17.66 -15.62 4.01
C VAL A 28 16.41 -16.48 4.15
N LEU A 29 16.19 -17.07 5.34
CA LEU A 29 14.99 -17.86 5.61
C LEU A 29 13.72 -16.98 5.55
N ALA A 30 13.75 -15.78 6.14
CA ALA A 30 12.64 -14.83 6.10
C ALA A 30 12.33 -14.36 4.66
N VAL A 31 13.36 -14.03 3.87
CA VAL A 31 13.21 -13.66 2.46
C VAL A 31 12.65 -14.80 1.63
N LEU A 32 13.14 -16.04 1.83
CA LEU A 32 12.61 -17.20 1.13
C LEU A 32 11.14 -17.46 1.51
N ALA A 33 10.79 -17.38 2.79
CA ALA A 33 9.41 -17.50 3.25
C ALA A 33 8.51 -16.41 2.65
N SER A 34 9.00 -15.17 2.57
CA SER A 34 8.31 -14.05 1.94
C SER A 34 8.07 -14.28 0.45
N ILE A 35 9.09 -14.74 -0.29
CA ILE A 35 8.97 -15.03 -1.72
C ILE A 35 8.00 -16.19 -1.95
N VAL A 36 8.06 -17.24 -1.15
CA VAL A 36 7.11 -18.37 -1.24
C VAL A 36 5.69 -17.91 -0.95
N SER A 37 5.48 -17.09 0.11
CA SER A 37 4.16 -16.56 0.41
C SER A 37 3.63 -15.71 -0.74
N LEU A 38 4.44 -14.80 -1.29
CA LEU A 38 4.07 -13.97 -2.44
C LEU A 38 3.74 -14.79 -3.69
N ALA A 39 4.45 -15.90 -3.92
CA ALA A 39 4.20 -16.78 -5.05
C ALA A 39 2.94 -17.65 -4.89
N VAL A 40 2.63 -18.08 -3.67
CA VAL A 40 1.49 -18.99 -3.38
C VAL A 40 0.21 -18.22 -3.08
N ASN A 41 0.28 -17.24 -2.20
CA ASN A 41 -0.88 -16.49 -1.72
C ASN A 41 -1.12 -15.19 -2.50
N GLY A 42 -0.08 -14.62 -3.15
CA GLY A 42 -0.12 -13.28 -3.74
C GLY A 42 -0.24 -12.19 -2.68
N LEU A 43 -0.49 -10.96 -3.14
CA LEU A 43 -0.91 -9.84 -2.29
C LEU A 43 -2.44 -9.73 -2.35
N LYS A 44 -3.07 -9.51 -1.20
CA LYS A 44 -4.49 -9.16 -1.15
C LYS A 44 -4.63 -7.67 -1.54
N LEU A 45 -4.85 -7.44 -2.83
CA LEU A 45 -4.97 -6.09 -3.38
C LEU A 45 -6.22 -5.41 -2.87
N GLY A 46 -6.08 -4.15 -2.46
CA GLY A 46 -7.19 -3.29 -2.06
C GLY A 46 -7.98 -2.77 -3.27
N LEU A 47 -9.06 -2.04 -2.97
CA LEU A 47 -9.96 -1.47 -3.96
C LEU A 47 -9.24 -0.59 -5.00
N ASP A 48 -8.21 0.14 -4.58
CA ASP A 48 -7.43 1.02 -5.44
C ASP A 48 -6.79 0.30 -6.65
N PHE A 49 -6.48 -0.99 -6.48
CA PHE A 49 -5.82 -1.82 -7.49
C PHE A 49 -6.75 -2.79 -8.20
N THR A 50 -7.87 -3.18 -7.56
CA THR A 50 -8.82 -4.14 -8.14
C THR A 50 -9.98 -3.45 -8.83
N GLY A 51 -10.22 -2.20 -8.50
CA GLY A 51 -11.47 -1.52 -8.82
C GLY A 51 -12.64 -2.08 -8.00
N GLY A 52 -13.80 -1.45 -8.13
CA GLY A 52 -15.02 -1.84 -7.44
C GLY A 52 -15.63 -0.71 -6.62
N THR A 53 -16.61 -1.06 -5.80
CA THR A 53 -17.30 -0.12 -4.88
C THR A 53 -17.04 -0.48 -3.43
N GLN A 54 -16.79 0.54 -2.63
CA GLN A 54 -16.72 0.44 -1.17
C GLN A 54 -17.72 1.40 -0.57
N ILE A 55 -18.58 0.88 0.31
CA ILE A 55 -19.52 1.69 1.09
C ILE A 55 -19.30 1.45 2.58
N GLU A 56 -19.33 2.53 3.34
CA GLU A 56 -19.33 2.53 4.80
C GLU A 56 -20.74 2.79 5.29
N VAL A 57 -21.28 1.86 6.07
CA VAL A 57 -22.65 1.89 6.59
C VAL A 57 -22.61 1.91 8.12
N GLY A 58 -23.18 2.93 8.71
CA GLY A 58 -23.39 3.02 10.15
C GLY A 58 -24.76 2.47 10.56
N PHE A 59 -24.79 1.67 11.62
CA PHE A 59 -26.01 1.13 12.23
C PHE A 59 -26.24 1.73 13.61
N ASP A 60 -27.51 1.88 14.02
CA ASP A 60 -27.85 2.35 15.38
C ASP A 60 -27.52 1.32 16.47
N LYS A 61 -27.38 0.05 16.11
CA LYS A 61 -27.08 -1.08 17.00
C LYS A 61 -25.85 -1.84 16.47
N PRO A 62 -25.17 -2.65 17.33
CA PRO A 62 -24.11 -3.54 16.87
C PRO A 62 -24.55 -4.37 15.68
N ALA A 63 -23.73 -4.37 14.63
CA ALA A 63 -24.04 -4.96 13.34
C ALA A 63 -23.86 -6.49 13.35
N ASP A 64 -24.88 -7.24 12.89
CA ASP A 64 -24.75 -8.67 12.65
C ASP A 64 -24.25 -8.92 11.22
N LEU A 65 -22.96 -9.24 11.10
CA LEU A 65 -22.34 -9.51 9.81
C LEU A 65 -22.95 -10.69 9.04
N ASN A 66 -23.61 -11.65 9.73
CA ASN A 66 -24.22 -12.78 9.05
C ASN A 66 -25.50 -12.34 8.31
N ILE A 67 -26.30 -11.50 8.95
CA ILE A 67 -27.49 -10.91 8.31
C ILE A 67 -27.05 -10.03 7.14
N ILE A 68 -26.06 -9.17 7.33
CA ILE A 68 -25.56 -8.28 6.28
C ILE A 68 -25.06 -9.09 5.09
N ARG A 69 -24.24 -10.13 5.31
CA ARG A 69 -23.73 -10.98 4.25
C ARG A 69 -24.84 -11.74 3.50
N SER A 70 -25.89 -12.17 4.20
CA SER A 70 -27.03 -12.81 3.53
C SER A 70 -27.76 -11.82 2.61
N VAL A 71 -28.00 -10.59 3.08
CA VAL A 71 -28.60 -9.53 2.25
C VAL A 71 -27.76 -9.23 1.02
N LEU A 72 -26.42 -9.10 1.19
CA LEU A 72 -25.52 -8.82 0.08
C LEU A 72 -25.49 -9.95 -0.96
N ALA A 73 -25.56 -11.21 -0.51
CA ALA A 73 -25.61 -12.37 -1.41
C ALA A 73 -26.91 -12.38 -2.24
N ASP A 74 -28.05 -12.01 -1.63
CA ASP A 74 -29.34 -11.93 -2.31
C ASP A 74 -29.45 -10.74 -3.29
N GLU A 75 -28.59 -9.72 -3.10
CA GLU A 75 -28.53 -8.55 -3.97
C GLU A 75 -27.85 -8.82 -5.32
N GLY A 76 -27.19 -9.96 -5.50
CA GLY A 76 -26.47 -10.27 -6.74
C GLY A 76 -25.20 -9.46 -6.94
N LEU A 77 -24.65 -8.88 -5.87
CA LEU A 77 -23.36 -8.17 -5.92
C LEU A 77 -22.21 -9.15 -6.19
N GLU A 78 -21.25 -8.72 -6.98
CA GLU A 78 -20.09 -9.55 -7.33
C GLU A 78 -19.10 -9.60 -6.16
N SER A 79 -18.87 -10.80 -5.62
CA SER A 79 -17.92 -11.07 -4.52
C SER A 79 -18.03 -10.10 -3.33
N PRO A 80 -19.22 -9.91 -2.73
CA PRO A 80 -19.38 -8.93 -1.68
C PRO A 80 -18.66 -9.37 -0.40
N VAL A 81 -17.98 -8.43 0.24
CA VAL A 81 -17.30 -8.60 1.53
C VAL A 81 -17.83 -7.58 2.51
N ALA A 82 -18.22 -8.03 3.71
CA ALA A 82 -18.64 -7.15 4.81
C ALA A 82 -17.78 -7.42 6.05
N VAL A 83 -17.20 -6.36 6.61
CA VAL A 83 -16.35 -6.38 7.81
C VAL A 83 -16.75 -5.23 8.75
N LEU A 84 -16.52 -5.40 10.05
CA LEU A 84 -16.67 -4.30 10.99
C LEU A 84 -15.56 -3.26 10.73
N PHE A 85 -15.89 -1.98 10.92
CA PHE A 85 -15.03 -0.87 10.58
C PHE A 85 -15.05 0.19 11.68
N GLY A 86 -14.01 0.25 12.49
CA GLY A 86 -13.83 1.25 13.54
C GLY A 86 -14.70 1.04 14.79
N SER A 87 -15.95 0.61 14.66
CA SER A 87 -16.85 0.28 15.77
C SER A 87 -17.63 -1.01 15.51
N ASP A 88 -18.35 -1.51 16.49
CA ASP A 88 -19.23 -2.67 16.35
C ASP A 88 -20.53 -2.37 15.60
N SER A 89 -20.83 -1.11 15.37
CA SER A 89 -22.00 -0.62 14.62
C SER A 89 -21.67 -0.10 13.22
N ASP A 90 -20.40 0.08 12.88
CA ASP A 90 -19.99 0.52 11.55
C ASP A 90 -19.50 -0.67 10.72
N VAL A 91 -19.95 -0.75 9.47
CA VAL A 91 -19.64 -1.86 8.56
C VAL A 91 -19.11 -1.31 7.26
N LEU A 92 -17.98 -1.86 6.82
CA LEU A 92 -17.42 -1.62 5.52
C LEU A 92 -17.85 -2.75 4.58
N ILE A 93 -18.54 -2.38 3.50
CA ILE A 93 -18.98 -3.29 2.46
C ILE A 93 -18.18 -2.99 1.20
N ARG A 94 -17.54 -4.03 0.63
CA ARG A 94 -16.81 -3.97 -0.64
C ARG A 94 -17.43 -4.93 -1.63
N THR A 95 -17.49 -4.53 -2.92
CA THR A 95 -17.94 -5.38 -4.02
C THR A 95 -17.10 -5.09 -5.26
N GLN A 96 -16.91 -6.11 -6.10
CA GLN A 96 -16.34 -5.93 -7.42
C GLN A 96 -17.42 -5.33 -8.33
N GLY A 97 -17.04 -4.37 -9.18
CA GLY A 97 -17.98 -3.63 -10.01
C GLY A 97 -18.63 -2.42 -9.34
N SER A 98 -19.47 -1.72 -10.09
CA SER A 98 -20.20 -0.54 -9.63
C SER A 98 -21.57 -0.90 -9.08
N MET A 99 -22.11 -0.05 -8.20
CA MET A 99 -23.51 -0.16 -7.79
C MET A 99 -24.46 0.02 -8.97
N GLN A 100 -24.04 0.75 -10.00
CA GLN A 100 -24.76 0.90 -11.28
C GLN A 100 -24.92 -0.44 -11.98
N ASP A 101 -23.88 -1.30 -12.00
CA ASP A 101 -23.94 -2.61 -12.64
C ASP A 101 -24.98 -3.52 -11.97
N GLY A 102 -25.01 -3.51 -10.62
CA GLY A 102 -26.05 -4.20 -9.85
C GLY A 102 -27.45 -3.68 -10.13
N ALA A 103 -27.61 -2.36 -10.29
CA ALA A 103 -28.88 -1.75 -10.67
C ALA A 103 -29.31 -2.17 -12.09
N VAL A 104 -28.36 -2.20 -13.04
CA VAL A 104 -28.64 -2.62 -14.42
C VAL A 104 -29.08 -4.07 -14.48
N LEU A 105 -28.41 -4.99 -13.76
CA LEU A 105 -28.80 -6.40 -13.69
C LEU A 105 -30.24 -6.57 -13.22
N ARG A 106 -30.66 -5.82 -12.17
CA ARG A 106 -32.06 -5.85 -11.71
C ARG A 106 -33.04 -5.31 -12.73
N ILE A 107 -32.66 -4.24 -13.42
CA ILE A 107 -33.50 -3.68 -14.50
C ILE A 107 -33.64 -4.70 -15.61
N ASP A 108 -32.56 -5.37 -16.02
CA ASP A 108 -32.59 -6.39 -17.08
C ASP A 108 -33.47 -7.59 -16.72
N ASP A 109 -33.42 -8.07 -15.47
CA ASP A 109 -34.29 -9.14 -14.96
C ASP A 109 -35.78 -8.77 -15.06
N GLU A 110 -36.14 -7.53 -14.77
CA GLU A 110 -37.50 -7.04 -14.92
C GLU A 110 -37.89 -6.81 -16.38
N LEU A 111 -36.93 -6.31 -17.20
CA LEU A 111 -37.15 -6.09 -18.63
C LEU A 111 -37.31 -7.40 -19.43
N ALA A 112 -36.68 -8.48 -18.97
CA ALA A 112 -36.84 -9.82 -19.57
C ALA A 112 -38.33 -10.27 -19.61
N LYS A 113 -39.15 -9.77 -18.69
CA LYS A 113 -40.60 -10.02 -18.68
C LYS A 113 -41.33 -9.35 -19.83
N LEU A 114 -40.74 -8.34 -20.49
CA LEU A 114 -41.30 -7.61 -21.61
C LEU A 114 -40.98 -8.24 -22.97
N GLY A 115 -39.92 -9.06 -23.04
CA GLY A 115 -39.50 -9.76 -24.25
C GLY A 115 -38.07 -10.26 -24.18
N GLU A 116 -37.74 -11.33 -24.92
CA GLU A 116 -36.45 -12.04 -24.86
C GLU A 116 -35.21 -11.16 -25.19
N ASN A 117 -35.39 -10.08 -25.99
CA ASN A 117 -34.28 -9.22 -26.42
C ASN A 117 -34.40 -7.79 -25.86
N VAL A 118 -35.15 -7.60 -24.78
CA VAL A 118 -35.29 -6.31 -24.11
C VAL A 118 -34.28 -6.25 -22.98
N SER A 119 -33.31 -5.35 -23.10
CA SER A 119 -32.24 -5.18 -22.09
C SER A 119 -31.68 -3.76 -22.12
N VAL A 120 -30.98 -3.38 -21.06
CA VAL A 120 -30.24 -2.12 -21.02
C VAL A 120 -28.97 -2.27 -21.87
N LYS A 121 -28.89 -1.53 -22.96
CA LYS A 121 -27.75 -1.51 -23.89
C LYS A 121 -26.62 -0.61 -23.39
N ALA A 122 -26.95 0.53 -22.80
CA ALA A 122 -26.01 1.48 -22.27
C ALA A 122 -26.64 2.35 -21.20
N VAL A 123 -25.80 2.82 -20.26
CA VAL A 123 -26.14 3.84 -19.26
C VAL A 123 -25.20 5.01 -19.47
N GLU A 124 -25.74 6.17 -19.76
CA GLU A 124 -25.00 7.38 -20.10
C GLU A 124 -25.42 8.54 -19.18
N LYS A 125 -24.66 9.62 -19.18
CA LYS A 125 -25.08 10.86 -18.55
C LYS A 125 -26.28 11.44 -19.31
N ALA A 126 -27.24 11.98 -18.58
CA ALA A 126 -28.39 12.63 -19.22
C ALA A 126 -27.94 13.73 -20.22
N PRO A 127 -28.63 13.89 -21.38
CA PRO A 127 -28.31 14.95 -22.35
C PRO A 127 -28.35 16.33 -21.70
N GLY A 128 -27.43 17.22 -22.12
CA GLY A 128 -27.26 18.56 -21.51
C GLY A 128 -28.46 19.50 -21.65
N ASP A 129 -29.42 19.21 -22.57
CA ASP A 129 -30.68 19.92 -22.73
C ASP A 129 -31.77 19.47 -21.74
N LYS A 130 -31.53 18.40 -20.99
CA LYS A 130 -32.43 17.83 -19.98
C LYS A 130 -32.04 18.26 -18.55
N GLU A 131 -32.24 19.54 -18.25
CA GLU A 131 -31.95 20.06 -16.91
C GLU A 131 -32.72 19.31 -15.81
N GLY A 132 -32.03 18.95 -14.72
CA GLY A 132 -32.59 18.22 -13.58
C GLY A 132 -32.63 16.71 -13.72
N TYR A 133 -32.13 16.15 -14.80
CA TYR A 133 -31.96 14.72 -15.01
C TYR A 133 -30.49 14.32 -14.88
N ALA A 134 -30.23 13.12 -14.33
CA ALA A 134 -28.87 12.67 -14.01
C ALA A 134 -28.34 11.65 -15.02
N GLN A 135 -29.17 10.67 -15.41
CA GLN A 135 -28.73 9.57 -16.28
C GLN A 135 -29.77 9.25 -17.36
N GLN A 136 -29.29 8.62 -18.43
CA GLN A 136 -30.06 8.08 -19.52
C GLN A 136 -29.74 6.59 -19.69
N LEU A 137 -30.77 5.75 -19.67
CA LEU A 137 -30.69 4.33 -20.02
C LEU A 137 -31.15 4.13 -21.46
N ILE A 138 -30.34 3.46 -22.24
CA ILE A 138 -30.71 3.08 -23.62
C ILE A 138 -31.16 1.62 -23.56
N ILE A 139 -32.45 1.38 -23.81
CA ILE A 139 -33.07 0.06 -23.75
C ILE A 139 -33.39 -0.40 -25.16
N SER A 140 -32.91 -1.60 -25.50
CA SER A 140 -33.06 -2.18 -26.83
C SER A 140 -34.44 -2.85 -27.05
N ASN A 141 -34.87 -2.86 -28.28
CA ASN A 141 -36.01 -3.67 -28.80
C ASN A 141 -37.34 -3.47 -28.07
N VAL A 142 -37.58 -2.27 -27.52
CA VAL A 142 -38.83 -1.97 -26.84
C VAL A 142 -39.32 -0.56 -27.18
N ASN A 143 -40.65 -0.43 -27.23
CA ASN A 143 -41.23 0.87 -27.47
C ASN A 143 -41.54 1.63 -26.15
N PRO A 144 -41.54 2.99 -26.12
CA PRO A 144 -41.74 3.78 -24.94
C PRO A 144 -43.02 3.45 -24.16
N GLN A 145 -44.10 3.12 -24.84
CA GLN A 145 -45.40 2.84 -24.21
C GLN A 145 -45.37 1.56 -23.34
N ARG A 146 -44.61 0.54 -23.78
CA ARG A 146 -44.43 -0.68 -22.98
C ARG A 146 -43.53 -0.43 -21.75
N LEU A 147 -42.50 0.39 -21.89
CA LEU A 147 -41.64 0.75 -20.75
C LEU A 147 -42.36 1.60 -19.72
N GLN A 148 -43.25 2.52 -20.16
CA GLN A 148 -44.06 3.31 -19.22
C GLN A 148 -45.00 2.46 -18.37
N GLN A 149 -45.40 1.29 -18.84
CA GLN A 149 -46.24 0.34 -18.13
C GLN A 149 -45.46 -0.70 -17.32
N ALA A 150 -44.14 -0.76 -17.49
CA ALA A 150 -43.30 -1.67 -16.75
C ALA A 150 -43.26 -1.28 -15.26
N GLU A 151 -43.52 -2.25 -14.39
CA GLU A 151 -43.58 -2.03 -12.92
C GLU A 151 -42.33 -1.35 -12.39
N ILE A 152 -41.18 -1.68 -12.93
CA ILE A 152 -39.88 -1.11 -12.49
C ILE A 152 -39.83 0.41 -12.66
N PHE A 153 -40.43 0.98 -13.70
CA PHE A 153 -40.42 2.42 -13.95
C PHE A 153 -41.62 3.16 -13.39
N THR A 154 -42.60 2.45 -12.82
CA THR A 154 -43.73 3.07 -12.10
C THR A 154 -43.38 3.48 -10.68
N ASN A 155 -42.25 3.03 -10.17
CA ASN A 155 -41.77 3.32 -8.83
C ASN A 155 -41.15 4.73 -8.76
N SER A 156 -41.50 5.50 -7.71
CA SER A 156 -40.98 6.86 -7.47
C SER A 156 -39.47 6.95 -7.16
N GLN A 157 -38.78 5.82 -7.05
CA GLN A 157 -37.34 5.77 -6.75
C GLN A 157 -36.47 6.48 -7.80
N TYR A 158 -36.89 6.48 -9.07
CA TYR A 158 -36.17 7.14 -10.17
C TYR A 158 -36.39 8.66 -10.24
N GLY A 159 -37.33 9.19 -9.49
CA GLY A 159 -37.83 10.56 -9.62
C GLY A 159 -38.68 10.75 -10.86
N ASN A 160 -38.55 11.89 -11.53
CA ASN A 160 -39.20 12.10 -12.83
C ASN A 160 -38.50 11.27 -13.92
N ILE A 161 -39.28 10.69 -14.81
CA ILE A 161 -38.79 9.85 -15.90
C ILE A 161 -39.32 10.40 -17.23
N LEU A 162 -38.43 10.52 -18.22
CA LEU A 162 -38.79 10.80 -19.63
C LEU A 162 -38.49 9.58 -20.49
N PHE A 163 -39.37 9.31 -21.43
CA PHE A 163 -39.23 8.20 -22.37
C PHE A 163 -39.16 8.79 -23.79
N GLU A 164 -38.06 8.56 -24.49
CA GLU A 164 -37.81 9.03 -25.84
C GLU A 164 -37.52 7.85 -26.78
N ALA A 165 -38.25 7.75 -27.86
CA ALA A 165 -37.99 6.71 -28.86
C ALA A 165 -36.84 7.12 -29.79
N SER A 166 -35.96 6.15 -30.11
CA SER A 166 -34.88 6.30 -31.07
C SER A 166 -34.78 5.01 -31.88
N ASP A 167 -35.24 5.01 -33.12
CA ASP A 167 -35.25 3.85 -34.04
C ASP A 167 -35.70 2.53 -33.36
N ALA A 168 -34.77 1.62 -33.08
CA ALA A 168 -35.02 0.33 -32.44
C ALA A 168 -34.89 0.38 -30.87
N ASP A 169 -34.39 1.47 -30.35
CA ASP A 169 -34.08 1.63 -28.93
C ASP A 169 -35.01 2.69 -28.29
N THR A 170 -35.18 2.62 -26.98
CA THR A 170 -35.88 3.66 -26.20
C THR A 170 -34.95 4.22 -25.15
N ALA A 171 -34.79 5.52 -25.13
CA ALA A 171 -34.10 6.22 -24.07
C ALA A 171 -35.01 6.47 -22.88
N VAL A 172 -34.61 6.02 -21.69
CA VAL A 172 -35.27 6.30 -20.43
C VAL A 172 -34.38 7.24 -19.63
N ILE A 173 -34.80 8.49 -19.51
CA ILE A 173 -34.02 9.54 -18.84
C ILE A 173 -34.57 9.70 -17.45
N ILE A 174 -33.69 9.49 -16.42
CA ILE A 174 -34.05 9.44 -15.02
C ILE A 174 -33.39 10.58 -14.24
N GLN A 175 -34.11 11.06 -13.23
CA GLN A 175 -33.68 12.20 -12.41
C GLN A 175 -32.56 11.83 -11.42
N ARG A 176 -32.53 10.60 -10.95
CA ARG A 176 -31.51 10.10 -10.00
C ARG A 176 -30.58 9.14 -10.69
N THR A 177 -29.32 9.06 -10.20
CA THR A 177 -28.36 8.05 -10.70
C THR A 177 -28.72 6.65 -10.20
N LEU A 178 -28.43 5.65 -11.02
CA LEU A 178 -28.65 4.25 -10.65
C LEU A 178 -27.86 3.84 -9.39
N ASP A 179 -26.63 4.35 -9.24
CA ASP A 179 -25.84 4.11 -8.04
C ASP A 179 -26.55 4.56 -6.76
N ASN A 180 -27.12 5.77 -6.80
CA ASN A 180 -27.87 6.30 -5.64
C ASN A 180 -29.12 5.49 -5.36
N ILE A 181 -29.87 5.10 -6.39
CA ILE A 181 -31.10 4.33 -6.25
C ILE A 181 -30.79 2.95 -5.64
N TYR A 182 -29.77 2.28 -6.19
CA TYR A 182 -29.38 0.95 -5.74
C TYR A 182 -28.85 0.98 -4.29
N THR A 183 -27.98 1.95 -3.99
CA THR A 183 -27.45 2.13 -2.63
C THR A 183 -28.57 2.40 -1.63
N GLN A 184 -29.55 3.24 -1.95
CA GLN A 184 -30.69 3.52 -1.10
C GLN A 184 -31.57 2.27 -0.87
N ASN A 185 -31.80 1.47 -1.91
CA ASN A 185 -32.54 0.22 -1.80
C ASN A 185 -31.79 -0.79 -0.92
N LEU A 186 -30.47 -0.92 -1.11
CA LEU A 186 -29.62 -1.76 -0.29
C LEU A 186 -29.68 -1.36 1.20
N LEU A 187 -29.53 -0.06 1.51
CA LEU A 187 -29.62 0.46 2.87
C LEU A 187 -31.01 0.19 3.50
N SER A 188 -32.06 0.35 2.72
CA SER A 188 -33.43 0.06 3.17
C SER A 188 -33.61 -1.41 3.54
N ARG A 189 -33.07 -2.32 2.74
CA ARG A 189 -33.06 -3.77 3.02
C ARG A 189 -32.21 -4.11 4.22
N LEU A 190 -31.00 -3.56 4.30
CA LEU A 190 -30.13 -3.74 5.45
C LEU A 190 -30.81 -3.27 6.74
N SER A 191 -31.49 -2.13 6.71
CA SER A 191 -32.25 -1.62 7.86
C SER A 191 -33.39 -2.54 8.29
N SER A 192 -34.15 -3.06 7.31
CA SER A 192 -35.31 -3.92 7.61
C SER A 192 -34.88 -5.28 8.16
N GLU A 193 -33.88 -5.93 7.54
CA GLU A 193 -33.42 -7.27 7.93
C GLU A 193 -32.63 -7.26 9.24
N SER A 194 -31.80 -6.21 9.47
CA SER A 194 -31.05 -6.06 10.73
C SER A 194 -31.86 -5.50 11.89
N ASN A 195 -33.08 -5.04 11.64
CA ASN A 195 -33.90 -4.32 12.61
C ASN A 195 -33.16 -3.18 13.31
N SER A 196 -32.34 -2.46 12.53
CA SER A 196 -31.51 -1.34 12.95
C SER A 196 -31.41 -0.34 11.78
N ALA A 197 -31.56 0.96 12.03
CA ALA A 197 -31.43 1.95 10.98
C ALA A 197 -30.00 1.86 10.39
N ALA A 198 -29.91 1.85 9.06
CA ALA A 198 -28.65 1.82 8.32
C ALA A 198 -28.49 3.15 7.57
N GLU A 199 -27.37 3.84 7.81
CA GLU A 199 -27.05 5.13 7.21
C GLU A 199 -25.77 5.03 6.40
N LEU A 200 -25.77 5.58 5.19
CA LEU A 200 -24.57 5.68 4.37
C LEU A 200 -23.64 6.76 4.95
N ARG A 201 -22.44 6.35 5.39
CA ARG A 201 -21.38 7.25 5.86
C ARG A 201 -20.51 7.71 4.70
N ARG A 202 -20.11 6.78 3.87
CA ARG A 202 -19.18 7.01 2.75
C ARG A 202 -19.45 6.03 1.61
N SER A 203 -19.26 6.48 0.39
CA SER A 203 -19.29 5.64 -0.80
C SER A 203 -18.13 6.03 -1.71
N GLU A 204 -17.35 5.05 -2.11
CA GLU A 204 -16.21 5.20 -3.03
C GLU A 204 -16.34 4.18 -4.15
N PHE A 205 -16.04 4.63 -5.36
CA PHE A 205 -16.00 3.79 -6.54
C PHE A 205 -14.68 4.01 -7.29
N VAL A 206 -14.00 2.93 -7.60
CA VAL A 206 -12.81 2.92 -8.45
C VAL A 206 -13.12 2.08 -9.69
N GLY A 207 -13.06 2.69 -10.86
CA GLY A 207 -13.27 1.94 -12.12
C GLY A 207 -12.14 0.91 -12.33
N PRO A 208 -12.44 -0.28 -12.91
CA PRO A 208 -11.43 -1.34 -13.11
C PRO A 208 -10.20 -0.88 -13.89
N GLN A 209 -10.39 -0.07 -14.94
CA GLN A 209 -9.27 0.49 -15.71
C GLN A 209 -8.34 1.38 -14.88
N ILE A 210 -8.92 2.19 -13.98
CA ILE A 210 -8.16 3.04 -13.05
C ILE A 210 -7.37 2.16 -12.09
N GLY A 211 -7.99 1.11 -11.55
CA GLY A 211 -7.32 0.17 -10.66
C GLY A 211 -6.11 -0.53 -11.32
N GLU A 212 -6.27 -0.99 -12.57
CA GLU A 212 -5.16 -1.56 -13.35
C GLU A 212 -4.04 -0.56 -13.58
N GLU A 213 -4.38 0.67 -13.97
CA GLU A 213 -3.39 1.73 -14.19
C GLU A 213 -2.63 2.07 -12.91
N LEU A 214 -3.32 2.19 -11.78
CA LEU A 214 -2.70 2.46 -10.48
C LEU A 214 -1.79 1.31 -10.03
N ARG A 215 -2.16 0.05 -10.30
CA ARG A 215 -1.32 -1.12 -10.01
C ARG A 215 -0.02 -1.08 -10.82
N ASP A 216 -0.11 -0.82 -12.13
CA ASP A 216 1.05 -0.79 -13.02
C ASP A 216 1.97 0.39 -12.70
N GLN A 217 1.40 1.58 -12.46
CA GLN A 217 2.14 2.77 -12.05
C GLN A 217 2.76 2.59 -10.65
N GLY A 218 2.04 1.95 -9.73
CA GLY A 218 2.55 1.64 -8.38
C GLY A 218 3.75 0.70 -8.41
N GLY A 219 3.69 -0.36 -9.21
CA GLY A 219 4.83 -1.25 -9.42
C GLY A 219 6.04 -0.53 -10.02
N LEU A 220 5.79 0.30 -11.04
CA LEU A 220 6.84 1.13 -11.65
C LEU A 220 7.45 2.13 -10.66
N ALA A 221 6.62 2.74 -9.80
CA ALA A 221 7.11 3.69 -8.78
C ALA A 221 8.09 3.04 -7.81
N VAL A 222 7.83 1.81 -7.34
CA VAL A 222 8.76 1.05 -6.47
C VAL A 222 10.08 0.79 -7.20
N ILE A 223 10.03 0.34 -8.45
CA ILE A 223 11.24 0.10 -9.26
C ILE A 223 12.02 1.39 -9.46
N CYS A 224 11.37 2.49 -9.84
CA CYS A 224 12.00 3.79 -10.02
C CYS A 224 12.62 4.32 -8.71
N ALA A 225 11.94 4.14 -7.57
CA ALA A 225 12.47 4.53 -6.26
C ALA A 225 13.75 3.75 -5.93
N LEU A 226 13.75 2.43 -6.10
CA LEU A 226 14.93 1.59 -5.87
C LEU A 226 16.09 1.98 -6.79
N LEU A 227 15.83 2.20 -8.08
CA LEU A 227 16.85 2.64 -9.05
C LEU A 227 17.38 4.04 -8.72
N GLY A 228 16.51 4.97 -8.34
CA GLY A 228 16.89 6.32 -7.92
C GLY A 228 17.79 6.32 -6.69
N VAL A 229 17.42 5.53 -5.67
CA VAL A 229 18.24 5.36 -4.47
C VAL A 229 19.58 4.68 -4.82
N MET A 230 19.57 3.64 -5.64
CA MET A 230 20.79 2.97 -6.11
C MET A 230 21.74 3.95 -6.80
N LEU A 231 21.23 4.77 -7.71
CA LEU A 231 22.01 5.80 -8.40
C LEU A 231 22.58 6.83 -7.43
N TYR A 232 21.75 7.33 -6.49
CA TYR A 232 22.20 8.28 -5.47
C TYR A 232 23.34 7.69 -4.62
N VAL A 233 23.18 6.45 -4.13
CA VAL A 233 24.21 5.80 -3.30
C VAL A 233 25.47 5.50 -4.12
N ALA A 234 25.33 5.12 -5.41
CA ALA A 234 26.45 4.87 -6.30
C ALA A 234 27.32 6.13 -6.56
N VAL A 235 26.65 7.29 -6.65
CA VAL A 235 27.35 8.58 -6.82
C VAL A 235 27.95 9.07 -5.50
N ARG A 236 27.24 8.88 -4.38
CA ARG A 236 27.67 9.38 -3.05
C ARG A 236 28.75 8.52 -2.38
N PHE A 237 28.70 7.19 -2.64
CA PHE A 237 29.57 6.20 -2.04
C PHE A 237 30.28 5.37 -3.12
N GLN A 238 31.26 4.59 -2.70
CA GLN A 238 31.90 3.61 -3.57
C GLN A 238 30.97 2.42 -3.86
N TRP A 239 31.22 1.72 -4.96
CA TRP A 239 30.37 0.65 -5.45
C TRP A 239 30.05 -0.46 -4.42
N LYS A 240 31.02 -0.82 -3.54
CA LYS A 240 30.83 -1.84 -2.48
C LYS A 240 29.76 -1.42 -1.46
N PHE A 241 29.74 -0.15 -1.08
CA PHE A 241 28.70 0.41 -0.21
C PHE A 241 27.35 0.45 -0.91
N SER A 242 27.33 0.80 -2.19
CA SER A 242 26.10 0.84 -2.97
C SER A 242 25.45 -0.53 -3.06
N VAL A 243 26.22 -1.59 -3.32
CA VAL A 243 25.72 -2.96 -3.34
C VAL A 243 25.15 -3.35 -1.97
N GLY A 244 25.87 -3.04 -0.87
CA GLY A 244 25.37 -3.33 0.49
C GLY A 244 24.05 -2.64 0.81
N ALA A 245 23.92 -1.35 0.46
CA ALA A 245 22.69 -0.59 0.66
C ALA A 245 21.52 -1.15 -0.16
N VAL A 246 21.73 -1.43 -1.44
CA VAL A 246 20.67 -1.96 -2.34
C VAL A 246 20.19 -3.33 -1.89
N VAL A 247 21.11 -4.21 -1.50
CA VAL A 247 20.75 -5.55 -0.97
C VAL A 247 19.92 -5.42 0.31
N GLY A 248 20.27 -4.49 1.22
CA GLY A 248 19.46 -4.19 2.40
C GLY A 248 18.07 -3.70 2.05
N LEU A 249 17.95 -2.75 1.12
CA LEU A 249 16.64 -2.23 0.70
C LEU A 249 15.74 -3.28 0.04
N ILE A 250 16.30 -4.10 -0.85
CA ILE A 250 15.54 -5.19 -1.49
C ILE A 250 15.07 -6.20 -0.44
N HIS A 251 15.93 -6.55 0.51
CA HIS A 251 15.57 -7.39 1.65
C HIS A 251 14.38 -6.82 2.42
N ASP A 252 14.43 -5.53 2.78
CA ASP A 252 13.40 -4.87 3.58
C ASP A 252 12.05 -4.85 2.85
N VAL A 253 12.04 -4.47 1.57
CA VAL A 253 10.83 -4.44 0.74
C VAL A 253 10.23 -5.85 0.60
N ILE A 254 11.04 -6.87 0.31
CA ILE A 254 10.56 -8.24 0.16
C ILE A 254 9.93 -8.75 1.46
N ILE A 255 10.51 -8.45 2.61
CA ILE A 255 9.96 -8.89 3.91
C ILE A 255 8.65 -8.16 4.23
N VAL A 256 8.56 -6.84 4.00
CA VAL A 256 7.32 -6.09 4.22
C VAL A 256 6.20 -6.67 3.34
N LEU A 257 6.43 -6.82 2.03
CA LEU A 257 5.46 -7.41 1.11
C LEU A 257 5.13 -8.86 1.48
N GLY A 258 6.14 -9.64 1.92
CA GLY A 258 5.97 -11.02 2.35
C GLY A 258 5.07 -11.15 3.59
N ILE A 259 5.21 -10.26 4.56
CA ILE A 259 4.34 -10.23 5.75
C ILE A 259 2.90 -9.88 5.35
N PHE A 260 2.69 -8.88 4.48
CA PHE A 260 1.36 -8.55 3.96
C PHE A 260 0.74 -9.74 3.22
N SER A 261 1.51 -10.45 2.40
CA SER A 261 1.09 -11.67 1.71
C SER A 261 0.75 -12.81 2.69
N LEU A 262 1.61 -13.06 3.68
CA LEU A 262 1.46 -14.17 4.63
C LEU A 262 0.20 -14.03 5.48
N PHE A 263 -0.05 -12.83 5.97
CA PHE A 263 -1.21 -12.54 6.82
C PHE A 263 -2.44 -12.06 6.02
N GLN A 264 -2.35 -12.04 4.69
CA GLN A 264 -3.42 -11.60 3.79
C GLN A 264 -4.00 -10.23 4.20
N LEU A 265 -3.09 -9.31 4.54
CA LEU A 265 -3.44 -7.92 4.88
C LEU A 265 -3.76 -7.15 3.59
N ASP A 266 -4.71 -6.23 3.67
CA ASP A 266 -5.09 -5.40 2.53
C ASP A 266 -3.91 -4.52 2.08
N PHE A 267 -3.57 -4.62 0.80
CA PHE A 267 -2.51 -3.85 0.16
C PHE A 267 -3.15 -2.81 -0.76
N ASP A 268 -3.26 -1.58 -0.29
CA ASP A 268 -3.84 -0.42 -0.97
C ASP A 268 -2.78 0.63 -1.34
N LEU A 269 -3.19 1.76 -1.90
CA LEU A 269 -2.28 2.86 -2.25
C LEU A 269 -1.58 3.44 -1.02
N THR A 270 -2.22 3.44 0.14
CA THR A 270 -1.62 3.97 1.37
C THR A 270 -0.50 3.07 1.85
N VAL A 271 -0.67 1.74 1.77
CA VAL A 271 0.37 0.75 2.06
C VAL A 271 1.51 0.83 1.04
N LEU A 272 1.20 1.02 -0.25
CA LEU A 272 2.24 1.25 -1.27
C LEU A 272 3.07 2.50 -0.94
N ALA A 273 2.43 3.61 -0.55
CA ALA A 273 3.11 4.82 -0.10
C ALA A 273 3.99 4.56 1.13
N ALA A 274 3.53 3.71 2.07
CA ALA A 274 4.33 3.28 3.22
C ALA A 274 5.57 2.49 2.77
N VAL A 275 5.45 1.57 1.82
CA VAL A 275 6.61 0.82 1.28
C VAL A 275 7.65 1.77 0.66
N LEU A 276 7.19 2.78 -0.11
CA LEU A 276 8.10 3.80 -0.65
C LEU A 276 8.77 4.62 0.47
N ALA A 277 8.03 4.95 1.53
CA ALA A 277 8.57 5.65 2.69
C ALA A 277 9.57 4.78 3.47
N VAL A 278 9.35 3.46 3.58
CA VAL A 278 10.30 2.50 4.17
C VAL A 278 11.64 2.52 3.43
N ILE A 279 11.62 2.56 2.08
CA ILE A 279 12.84 2.66 1.28
C ILE A 279 13.64 3.90 1.69
N GLY A 280 12.97 5.06 1.81
CA GLY A 280 13.60 6.32 2.23
C GLY A 280 14.11 6.29 3.68
N TYR A 281 13.37 5.65 4.58
CA TYR A 281 13.75 5.56 5.98
C TYR A 281 14.95 4.60 6.21
N SER A 282 14.89 3.41 5.62
CA SER A 282 15.94 2.40 5.75
C SER A 282 17.28 2.89 5.20
N ILE A 283 17.26 3.56 4.02
CA ILE A 283 18.48 4.08 3.43
C ILE A 283 19.14 5.17 4.30
N ASN A 284 18.35 5.99 5.01
CA ASN A 284 18.88 7.04 5.87
C ASN A 284 19.77 6.47 6.98
N ASP A 285 19.34 5.40 7.66
CA ASP A 285 20.14 4.73 8.69
C ASP A 285 21.39 4.06 8.09
N THR A 286 21.23 3.41 6.94
CA THR A 286 22.35 2.77 6.24
C THR A 286 23.41 3.79 5.82
N ILE A 287 23.03 4.98 5.33
CA ILE A 287 23.94 6.05 4.96
C ILE A 287 24.74 6.53 6.18
N VAL A 288 24.08 6.72 7.33
CA VAL A 288 24.74 7.17 8.56
C VAL A 288 25.79 6.16 9.03
N VAL A 289 25.44 4.87 9.02
CA VAL A 289 26.39 3.81 9.39
C VAL A 289 27.54 3.73 8.39
N PHE A 290 27.26 3.79 7.10
CA PHE A 290 28.27 3.69 6.04
C PHE A 290 29.24 4.87 6.03
N ASP A 291 28.75 6.08 6.29
CA ASP A 291 29.59 7.26 6.41
C ASP A 291 30.56 7.11 7.61
N ARG A 292 30.04 6.62 8.75
CA ARG A 292 30.86 6.34 9.94
C ARG A 292 31.88 5.22 9.69
N VAL A 293 31.47 4.14 9.02
CA VAL A 293 32.38 3.05 8.61
C VAL A 293 33.51 3.60 7.75
N ARG A 294 33.17 4.40 6.74
CA ARG A 294 34.15 5.02 5.84
C ARG A 294 35.17 5.90 6.60
N ASP A 295 34.70 6.73 7.52
CA ASP A 295 35.54 7.60 8.33
C ASP A 295 36.46 6.79 9.24
N ASN A 296 35.94 5.75 9.92
CA ASN A 296 36.72 4.91 10.81
C ASN A 296 37.79 4.09 10.07
N PHE A 297 37.53 3.64 8.84
CA PHE A 297 38.54 3.00 8.01
C PHE A 297 39.76 3.91 7.71
N ARG A 298 39.54 5.24 7.63
CA ARG A 298 40.62 6.24 7.42
C ARG A 298 41.42 6.46 8.69
N ILE A 299 40.76 6.40 9.86
CA ILE A 299 41.38 6.70 11.17
C ILE A 299 42.04 5.45 11.77
N MET A 300 41.33 4.31 11.78
CA MET A 300 41.77 3.07 12.46
C MET A 300 42.62 2.20 11.54
N ARG A 301 43.84 2.67 11.23
CA ARG A 301 44.73 2.06 10.23
C ARG A 301 45.27 0.65 10.58
N LYS A 302 45.26 0.25 11.87
CA LYS A 302 45.81 -1.03 12.32
C LYS A 302 44.76 -2.09 12.65
N SER A 303 43.46 -1.70 12.67
CA SER A 303 42.36 -2.59 13.03
C SER A 303 41.87 -3.41 11.84
N SER A 304 41.28 -4.56 12.10
CA SER A 304 40.63 -5.41 11.13
C SER A 304 39.33 -4.75 10.63
N GLY A 305 38.84 -5.14 9.45
CA GLY A 305 37.56 -4.65 8.92
C GLY A 305 36.37 -4.95 9.86
N GLU A 306 36.41 -6.11 10.54
CA GLU A 306 35.38 -6.50 11.50
C GLU A 306 35.38 -5.58 12.75
N GLU A 307 36.55 -5.26 13.28
CA GLU A 307 36.67 -4.32 14.40
C GLU A 307 36.19 -2.92 14.04
N ILE A 308 36.55 -2.44 12.85
CA ILE A 308 36.14 -1.12 12.36
C ILE A 308 34.62 -1.04 12.21
N ILE A 309 33.98 -2.06 11.66
CA ILE A 309 32.54 -2.12 11.50
C ILE A 309 31.84 -2.19 12.86
N ASN A 310 32.28 -3.05 13.78
CA ASN A 310 31.72 -3.14 15.13
C ASN A 310 31.84 -1.80 15.89
N TYR A 311 32.97 -1.12 15.75
CA TYR A 311 33.19 0.19 16.36
C TYR A 311 32.26 1.24 15.76
N SER A 312 32.11 1.27 14.44
CA SER A 312 31.24 2.20 13.73
C SER A 312 29.76 2.01 14.08
N LEU A 313 29.30 0.75 14.12
CA LEU A 313 27.95 0.39 14.56
C LEU A 313 27.70 0.82 16.01
N THR A 314 28.67 0.61 16.91
CA THR A 314 28.57 1.03 18.31
C THR A 314 28.41 2.55 18.44
N GLN A 315 29.18 3.32 17.64
CA GLN A 315 29.10 4.79 17.65
C GLN A 315 27.77 5.35 17.11
N THR A 316 27.15 4.66 16.17
CA THR A 316 25.88 5.10 15.55
C THR A 316 24.64 4.53 16.23
N LEU A 317 24.81 3.51 17.09
CA LEU A 317 23.74 2.73 17.71
C LEU A 317 22.73 3.60 18.47
N GLU A 318 23.21 4.49 19.32
CA GLU A 318 22.34 5.36 20.13
C GLU A 318 21.43 6.21 19.25
N ARG A 319 21.98 6.82 18.20
CA ARG A 319 21.21 7.62 17.25
C ARG A 319 20.17 6.77 16.52
N THR A 320 20.58 5.60 15.98
CA THR A 320 19.67 4.71 15.23
C THR A 320 18.54 4.21 16.12
N ILE A 321 18.83 3.79 17.37
CA ILE A 321 17.79 3.34 18.30
C ILE A 321 16.84 4.48 18.67
N LEU A 322 17.33 5.68 18.97
CA LEU A 322 16.49 6.81 19.35
C LEU A 322 15.58 7.24 18.19
N THR A 323 16.11 7.34 16.97
CA THR A 323 15.31 7.72 15.79
C THR A 323 14.27 6.67 15.45
N SER A 324 14.64 5.39 15.47
CA SER A 324 13.69 4.29 15.21
C SER A 324 12.62 4.21 16.30
N LEU A 325 13.01 4.30 17.59
CA LEU A 325 12.07 4.21 18.71
C LEU A 325 11.06 5.35 18.73
N THR A 326 11.50 6.60 18.50
CA THR A 326 10.59 7.76 18.46
C THR A 326 9.61 7.65 17.31
N THR A 327 10.05 7.21 16.13
CA THR A 327 9.18 6.99 14.98
C THR A 327 8.23 5.82 15.20
N LEU A 328 8.71 4.69 15.74
CA LEU A 328 7.87 3.54 16.09
C LEU A 328 6.79 3.90 17.10
N LEU A 329 7.11 4.71 18.11
CA LEU A 329 6.13 5.18 19.09
C LEU A 329 5.01 5.98 18.42
N THR A 330 5.36 6.91 17.54
CA THR A 330 4.39 7.70 16.77
C THR A 330 3.53 6.81 15.88
N LEU A 331 4.12 5.88 15.15
CA LEU A 331 3.42 4.94 14.28
C LEU A 331 2.53 3.98 15.06
N PHE A 332 2.97 3.56 16.24
CA PHE A 332 2.15 2.72 17.11
C PHE A 332 0.89 3.46 17.60
N MET A 333 1.02 4.74 17.97
CA MET A 333 -0.14 5.58 18.29
C MET A 333 -1.04 5.78 17.06
N LEU A 334 -0.45 5.98 15.88
CA LEU A 334 -1.20 6.07 14.63
C LEU A 334 -1.95 4.77 14.31
N TYR A 335 -1.32 3.61 14.54
CA TYR A 335 -1.96 2.30 14.35
C TYR A 335 -3.15 2.08 15.29
N LEU A 336 -3.04 2.51 16.56
CA LEU A 336 -4.09 2.33 17.57
C LEU A 336 -5.25 3.32 17.42
N PHE A 337 -4.97 4.55 17.02
CA PHE A 337 -5.93 5.65 17.03
C PHE A 337 -6.24 6.25 15.66
N GLY A 338 -5.49 5.87 14.63
CA GLY A 338 -5.62 6.44 13.28
C GLY A 338 -6.79 5.88 12.46
N GLY A 339 -7.48 4.86 13.00
CA GLY A 339 -8.55 4.19 12.28
C GLY A 339 -8.05 3.23 11.20
N GLU A 340 -8.97 2.50 10.60
CA GLU A 340 -8.67 1.36 9.72
C GLU A 340 -8.03 1.80 8.40
N LEU A 341 -8.41 2.96 7.87
CA LEU A 341 -7.84 3.51 6.62
C LEU A 341 -6.33 3.79 6.70
N ILE A 342 -5.82 4.13 7.88
CA ILE A 342 -4.41 4.45 8.09
C ILE A 342 -3.67 3.28 8.77
N GLY A 343 -4.41 2.30 9.31
CA GLY A 343 -3.85 1.16 10.02
C GLY A 343 -2.86 0.36 9.17
N GLY A 344 -3.21 0.07 7.92
CA GLY A 344 -2.32 -0.62 6.97
C GLY A 344 -1.01 0.14 6.70
N PHE A 345 -1.10 1.44 6.47
CA PHE A 345 0.04 2.34 6.32
C PHE A 345 0.97 2.31 7.55
N ALA A 346 0.40 2.51 8.74
CA ALA A 346 1.16 2.52 9.99
C ALA A 346 1.84 1.17 10.24
N LEU A 347 1.14 0.06 10.01
CA LEU A 347 1.66 -1.30 10.18
C LEU A 347 2.82 -1.58 9.21
N ALA A 348 2.69 -1.20 7.92
CA ALA A 348 3.76 -1.37 6.94
C ALA A 348 5.02 -0.60 7.34
N LEU A 349 4.88 0.64 7.83
CA LEU A 349 5.99 1.44 8.34
C LEU A 349 6.60 0.84 9.61
N ILE A 350 5.81 0.35 10.56
CA ILE A 350 6.31 -0.31 11.77
C ILE A 350 7.18 -1.51 11.40
N ILE A 351 6.65 -2.39 10.54
CA ILE A 351 7.39 -3.56 10.06
C ILE A 351 8.66 -3.12 9.34
N GLY A 352 8.54 -2.17 8.41
CA GLY A 352 9.65 -1.68 7.60
C GLY A 352 10.78 -1.05 8.42
N ILE A 353 10.46 -0.27 9.45
CA ILE A 353 11.47 0.35 10.33
C ILE A 353 12.18 -0.71 11.18
N VAL A 354 11.46 -1.67 11.75
CA VAL A 354 12.06 -2.76 12.52
C VAL A 354 12.99 -3.59 11.66
N VAL A 355 12.51 -4.00 10.48
CA VAL A 355 13.29 -4.79 9.51
C VAL A 355 14.48 -3.99 8.98
N GLY A 356 14.28 -2.71 8.63
CA GLY A 356 15.32 -1.82 8.10
C GLY A 356 16.43 -1.52 9.11
N THR A 357 16.07 -1.31 10.39
CA THR A 357 17.08 -1.16 11.46
C THR A 357 17.93 -2.42 11.61
N TYR A 358 17.30 -3.59 11.57
CA TYR A 358 17.98 -4.87 11.60
C TYR A 358 18.85 -5.08 10.36
N SER A 359 18.32 -4.81 9.17
CA SER A 359 19.02 -5.02 7.88
C SER A 359 20.26 -4.12 7.75
N THR A 360 20.20 -2.88 8.21
CA THR A 360 21.35 -1.97 8.26
C THR A 360 22.48 -2.58 9.06
N VAL A 361 22.18 -3.15 10.25
CA VAL A 361 23.20 -3.71 11.14
C VAL A 361 23.80 -5.01 10.60
N TYR A 362 22.99 -5.91 10.02
CA TYR A 362 23.43 -7.27 9.69
C TYR A 362 23.54 -7.55 8.18
N ILE A 363 22.64 -7.00 7.37
CA ILE A 363 22.62 -7.29 5.92
C ILE A 363 23.52 -6.31 5.18
N ALA A 364 23.30 -5.01 5.32
CA ALA A 364 24.07 -4.00 4.61
C ALA A 364 25.55 -4.01 5.03
N THR A 365 25.82 -4.02 6.33
CA THR A 365 27.23 -4.10 6.83
C THR A 365 27.84 -5.49 6.64
N GLY A 366 27.03 -6.57 6.74
CA GLY A 366 27.48 -7.93 6.43
C GLY A 366 27.89 -8.09 4.99
N MET A 367 27.20 -7.40 4.05
CA MET A 367 27.59 -7.35 2.64
C MET A 367 28.93 -6.65 2.44
N LEU A 368 29.21 -5.54 3.17
CA LEU A 368 30.55 -4.89 3.14
C LEU A 368 31.66 -5.85 3.54
N MET A 369 31.42 -6.65 4.60
CA MET A 369 32.37 -7.68 5.04
C MET A 369 32.58 -8.75 3.94
N SER A 370 31.50 -9.20 3.30
CA SER A 370 31.56 -10.23 2.26
C SER A 370 32.25 -9.73 0.99
N LEU A 371 32.14 -8.43 0.70
CA LEU A 371 32.85 -7.78 -0.42
C LEU A 371 34.30 -7.41 -0.07
N HIS A 372 34.81 -7.82 1.11
CA HIS A 372 36.18 -7.54 1.55
C HIS A 372 36.54 -6.07 1.38
N ILE A 373 35.73 -5.18 2.01
CA ILE A 373 36.06 -3.76 2.00
C ILE A 373 37.43 -3.55 2.62
N SER A 374 38.28 -2.81 1.92
CA SER A 374 39.66 -2.55 2.32
C SER A 374 39.96 -1.05 2.38
N LYS A 375 41.11 -0.69 2.93
CA LYS A 375 41.57 0.71 3.00
C LYS A 375 41.88 1.28 1.64
N GLU A 376 42.41 0.43 0.74
CA GLU A 376 42.73 0.80 -0.63
C GLU A 376 41.48 1.25 -1.39
N ASP A 377 40.32 0.62 -1.12
CA ASP A 377 39.06 1.02 -1.71
C ASP A 377 38.63 2.45 -1.31
N LEU A 378 39.17 2.99 -0.21
CA LEU A 378 38.78 4.27 0.40
C LEU A 378 39.80 5.39 0.23
N MET A 379 40.95 5.09 -0.36
CA MET A 379 41.94 6.11 -0.68
C MET A 379 41.54 6.83 -1.97
N PRO A 380 41.77 8.17 -2.04
CA PRO A 380 41.66 8.86 -3.34
C PRO A 380 42.66 8.21 -4.34
N PRO A 381 42.29 8.09 -5.60
CA PRO A 381 43.24 7.59 -6.61
C PRO A 381 44.50 8.44 -6.54
N VAL A 382 45.66 7.77 -6.38
CA VAL A 382 46.95 8.44 -6.44
C VAL A 382 47.04 9.06 -7.85
N LYS A 383 47.11 10.38 -7.91
CA LYS A 383 47.38 11.05 -9.18
C LYS A 383 48.77 10.61 -9.62
N GLU A 384 48.83 9.82 -10.69
CA GLU A 384 50.09 9.53 -11.35
C GLU A 384 50.72 10.88 -11.77
N GLY A 385 51.77 11.33 -11.04
CA GLY A 385 52.46 12.58 -11.32
C GLY A 385 53.01 13.34 -10.10
N GLU A 386 52.51 13.09 -8.87
CA GLU A 386 52.99 13.84 -7.69
C GLU A 386 54.16 13.18 -6.94
N GLY A 387 54.69 12.04 -7.42
CA GLY A 387 55.84 11.33 -6.81
C GLY A 387 57.18 11.48 -7.56
N ALA A 388 57.22 12.25 -8.66
CA ALA A 388 58.43 12.26 -9.54
C ALA A 388 59.35 13.49 -9.36
N GLU A 389 59.07 14.39 -8.42
CA GLU A 389 59.88 15.64 -8.31
C GLU A 389 60.70 15.84 -7.01
N PHE A 390 60.92 14.81 -6.20
CA PHE A 390 61.80 14.95 -5.03
C PHE A 390 62.99 13.98 -5.01
N GLU A 391 63.63 13.82 -6.15
CA GLU A 391 64.96 13.19 -6.15
C GLU A 391 65.87 13.84 -7.21
N GLN A 392 66.26 15.08 -7.00
CA GLN A 392 67.48 15.68 -7.58
C GLN A 392 67.77 17.03 -6.92
N THR A 393 68.54 17.01 -5.84
CA THR A 393 69.51 18.07 -5.57
C THR A 393 70.75 17.49 -4.90
N PRO A 394 71.95 17.88 -5.35
CA PRO A 394 73.22 17.24 -5.05
C PRO A 394 73.76 17.52 -3.64
#